data_47c319b72db400789f0500d7dad64dbb
#
_entry.id   47c319b72db400789f0500d7dad64dbb
#
_cell.length_a   1.000
_cell.length_b   1.000
_cell.length_c   1.000
_cell.angle_alpha   90.00
_cell.angle_beta   90.00
_cell.angle_gamma   90.00
#
_symmetry.space_group_name_H-M   'P 1'
#
loop_
_entity.id
_entity.type
_entity.pdbx_description
1 polymer ?
#
loop_
_entity_poly.entity_id
_entity_poly.type
_entity_poly.pdbx_seq_one_letter_code
_entity_poly.pdbx_strand_id
1 'polypeptide(L)'
;RADQIQTMEQLTDLETGPTYDGIDYFLPIVADAEAGFGGALNAYELMTHMIEAGAAGVHFEDQLASEKKCGHLGGKVLVPTSQMIRTLNAARLAADVAGVDTVIMARTDAEAATLITSDIDPSDAPFITGDRTEEGFYNFKNGIDACIARGLAYAEYADLLWFETSTPDLAQAQAFADAIHAKFPDQQLAYNCSPSFNWRKYLTPEQCESFQADIGKMGYAYQFITLAGFHCNNLA
;
A
#
# COMPACT_ATOMS: atom_id res chain seq x y z
N ARG A 1 21.90 9.16 8.91
CA ARG A 1 22.99 8.40 9.53
C ARG A 1 23.68 7.47 8.52
N ALA A 2 22.91 6.73 7.68
CA ALA A 2 23.48 5.88 6.62
C ALA A 2 24.36 6.69 5.67
N ASP A 3 23.84 7.81 5.16
CA ASP A 3 24.55 8.76 4.31
C ASP A 3 25.88 9.22 4.95
N GLN A 4 25.85 9.59 6.23
CA GLN A 4 27.06 10.00 6.96
C GLN A 4 28.10 8.89 7.06
N ILE A 5 27.68 7.65 7.33
CA ILE A 5 28.60 6.50 7.42
C ILE A 5 29.21 6.23 6.07
N GLN A 6 28.41 6.15 5.01
CA GLN A 6 28.86 5.88 3.66
C GLN A 6 29.79 6.97 3.11
N THR A 7 29.50 8.25 3.40
CA THR A 7 30.39 9.38 3.08
C THR A 7 31.73 9.25 3.81
N MET A 8 31.72 8.88 5.09
CA MET A 8 32.95 8.71 5.87
C MET A 8 33.81 7.56 5.32
N GLU A 9 33.19 6.44 4.95
CA GLU A 9 33.89 5.30 4.35
C GLU A 9 34.51 5.68 3.01
N GLN A 10 33.77 6.36 2.14
CA GLN A 10 34.29 6.84 0.86
C GLN A 10 35.48 7.80 1.00
N LEU A 11 35.43 8.70 2.00
CA LEU A 11 36.55 9.60 2.30
C LEU A 11 37.75 8.84 2.82
N THR A 12 37.56 7.83 3.68
CA THR A 12 38.62 6.98 4.21
C THR A 12 39.29 6.20 3.09
N ASP A 13 38.51 5.65 2.15
CA ASP A 13 39.03 4.93 1.00
C ASP A 13 39.91 5.80 0.09
N LEU A 14 39.64 7.09 -0.02
CA LEU A 14 40.49 8.04 -0.77
C LEU A 14 41.86 8.25 -0.11
N GLU A 15 41.92 8.18 1.24
CA GLU A 15 43.13 8.40 2.01
C GLU A 15 43.99 7.14 2.20
N THR A 16 43.34 5.99 2.43
CA THR A 16 44.02 4.73 2.87
C THR A 16 43.91 3.58 1.87
N GLY A 17 43.18 3.77 0.78
CA GLY A 17 42.81 2.71 -0.16
C GLY A 17 41.56 1.95 0.30
N PRO A 18 41.05 1.02 -0.54
CA PRO A 18 39.73 0.41 -0.29
C PRO A 18 39.65 -0.27 1.07
N THR A 19 38.80 0.29 1.95
CA THR A 19 38.44 -0.28 3.25
C THR A 19 36.97 -0.70 3.29
N TYR A 20 36.23 -0.42 2.19
CA TYR A 20 34.80 -0.69 2.07
C TYR A 20 34.52 -2.20 2.17
N ASP A 21 33.71 -2.57 3.12
CA ASP A 21 33.33 -3.95 3.41
C ASP A 21 32.20 -4.52 2.52
N GLY A 22 31.70 -3.71 1.59
CA GLY A 22 30.63 -4.09 0.66
C GLY A 22 29.23 -3.93 1.25
N ILE A 23 29.08 -3.29 2.42
CA ILE A 23 27.77 -3.04 3.02
C ILE A 23 27.15 -1.80 2.39
N ASP A 24 25.97 -1.94 1.81
CA ASP A 24 25.12 -0.82 1.41
C ASP A 24 24.22 -0.44 2.58
N TYR A 25 24.45 0.77 3.12
CA TYR A 25 23.66 1.31 4.23
C TYR A 25 22.37 1.99 3.81
N PHE A 26 22.11 2.15 2.51
CA PHE A 26 20.88 2.69 1.96
C PHE A 26 19.86 1.58 1.75
N LEU A 27 19.05 1.31 2.77
CA LEU A 27 17.95 0.35 2.65
C LEU A 27 16.85 0.89 1.73
N PRO A 28 16.21 0.02 0.93
CA PRO A 28 15.09 0.40 0.10
C PRO A 28 13.96 1.03 0.92
N ILE A 29 13.42 2.16 0.45
CA ILE A 29 12.31 2.87 1.09
C ILE A 29 11.07 2.73 0.22
N VAL A 30 9.98 2.24 0.80
CA VAL A 30 8.64 2.32 0.21
C VAL A 30 7.95 3.56 0.80
N ALA A 31 7.65 4.53 -0.06
CA ALA A 31 7.06 5.81 0.33
C ALA A 31 5.53 5.78 0.24
N ASP A 32 4.88 6.53 1.13
CA ASP A 32 3.43 6.72 1.16
C ASP A 32 3.05 7.93 0.30
N ALA A 33 2.36 7.69 -0.81
CA ALA A 33 1.79 8.74 -1.66
C ALA A 33 0.31 9.02 -1.36
N GLU A 34 -0.24 8.40 -0.31
CA GLU A 34 -1.65 8.52 0.06
C GLU A 34 -2.58 8.28 -1.16
N ALA A 35 -3.56 9.15 -1.39
CA ALA A 35 -4.43 9.10 -2.56
C ALA A 35 -3.89 9.92 -3.77
N GLY A 36 -2.61 10.27 -3.77
CA GLY A 36 -1.96 11.02 -4.86
C GLY A 36 -2.20 12.53 -4.83
N PHE A 37 -2.80 13.06 -3.76
CA PHE A 37 -3.06 14.50 -3.53
C PHE A 37 -3.82 15.22 -4.65
N GLY A 38 -4.63 14.51 -5.42
CA GLY A 38 -5.44 15.10 -6.49
C GLY A 38 -5.74 14.12 -7.61
N GLY A 39 -5.68 14.60 -8.85
CA GLY A 39 -5.90 13.78 -10.04
C GLY A 39 -4.62 13.11 -10.56
N ALA A 40 -4.71 12.49 -11.77
CA ALA A 40 -3.61 11.75 -12.37
C ALA A 40 -2.34 12.61 -12.58
N LEU A 41 -2.49 13.91 -12.89
CA LEU A 41 -1.32 14.80 -13.03
C LEU A 41 -0.61 15.02 -11.69
N ASN A 42 -1.35 15.16 -10.59
CA ASN A 42 -0.77 15.28 -9.26
C ASN A 42 -0.03 13.98 -8.88
N ALA A 43 -0.60 12.82 -9.20
CA ALA A 43 0.04 11.52 -8.95
C ALA A 43 1.33 11.36 -9.77
N TYR A 44 1.35 11.81 -11.03
CA TYR A 44 2.56 11.83 -11.86
C TYR A 44 3.67 12.70 -11.24
N GLU A 45 3.35 13.94 -10.88
CA GLU A 45 4.30 14.88 -10.26
C GLU A 45 4.82 14.36 -8.92
N LEU A 46 3.91 13.83 -8.07
CA LEU A 46 4.27 13.26 -6.79
C LEU A 46 5.21 12.06 -6.97
N MET A 47 4.89 11.14 -7.89
CA MET A 47 5.73 9.99 -8.18
C MET A 47 7.12 10.42 -8.69
N THR A 48 7.19 11.43 -9.55
CA THR A 48 8.45 12.00 -10.02
C THR A 48 9.31 12.50 -8.85
N HIS A 49 8.73 13.26 -7.92
CA HIS A 49 9.45 13.75 -6.75
C HIS A 49 9.87 12.62 -5.79
N MET A 50 9.03 11.59 -5.62
CA MET A 50 9.39 10.40 -4.82
C MET A 50 10.60 9.65 -5.42
N ILE A 51 10.62 9.50 -6.75
CA ILE A 51 11.74 8.89 -7.48
C ILE A 51 13.01 9.74 -7.32
N GLU A 52 12.92 11.04 -7.51
CA GLU A 52 14.04 11.99 -7.33
C GLU A 52 14.59 11.96 -5.89
N ALA A 53 13.73 11.73 -4.90
CA ALA A 53 14.11 11.58 -3.50
C ALA A 53 14.70 10.18 -3.17
N GLY A 54 14.74 9.26 -4.15
CA GLY A 54 15.34 7.94 -4.00
C GLY A 54 14.40 6.86 -3.44
N ALA A 55 13.08 7.03 -3.56
CA ALA A 55 12.13 5.98 -3.18
C ALA A 55 12.30 4.75 -4.08
N ALA A 56 12.45 3.56 -3.47
CA ALA A 56 12.52 2.29 -4.17
C ALA A 56 11.14 1.73 -4.53
N GLY A 57 10.12 2.15 -3.81
CA GLY A 57 8.72 1.84 -4.07
C GLY A 57 7.81 2.95 -3.57
N VAL A 58 6.62 3.04 -4.14
CA VAL A 58 5.61 4.03 -3.75
C VAL A 58 4.24 3.37 -3.74
N HIS A 59 3.45 3.55 -2.68
CA HIS A 59 2.07 3.09 -2.66
C HIS A 59 1.08 4.23 -2.84
N PHE A 60 0.01 3.93 -3.57
CA PHE A 60 -1.15 4.78 -3.75
C PHE A 60 -2.40 4.05 -3.25
N GLU A 61 -3.38 4.79 -2.72
CA GLU A 61 -4.63 4.23 -2.20
C GLU A 61 -5.85 4.82 -2.90
N ASP A 62 -6.94 4.04 -2.92
CA ASP A 62 -8.18 4.38 -3.65
C ASP A 62 -9.18 5.22 -2.85
N GLN A 63 -8.71 5.96 -1.84
CA GLN A 63 -9.52 6.94 -1.12
C GLN A 63 -9.62 8.27 -1.88
N LEU A 64 -10.71 9.00 -1.64
CA LEU A 64 -10.82 10.41 -2.06
C LEU A 64 -9.82 11.26 -1.28
N ALA A 65 -8.92 11.95 -1.97
CA ALA A 65 -7.82 12.67 -1.35
C ALA A 65 -8.26 13.72 -0.30
N SER A 66 -9.37 14.43 -0.55
CA SER A 66 -9.91 15.43 0.39
C SER A 66 -10.52 14.83 1.65
N GLU A 67 -10.96 13.56 1.60
CA GLU A 67 -11.62 12.85 2.70
C GLU A 67 -10.80 11.68 3.25
N LYS A 68 -9.52 11.62 2.89
CA LYS A 68 -8.63 10.54 3.28
C LYS A 68 -8.56 10.35 4.79
N LYS A 69 -8.72 9.10 5.23
CA LYS A 69 -8.62 8.69 6.63
C LYS A 69 -7.51 7.63 6.79
N CYS A 70 -6.94 7.60 7.99
CA CYS A 70 -6.01 6.52 8.36
C CYS A 70 -6.68 5.14 8.23
N GLY A 71 -5.88 4.11 7.92
CA GLY A 71 -6.34 2.75 7.63
C GLY A 71 -7.34 2.16 8.63
N HIS A 72 -7.19 2.48 9.92
CA HIS A 72 -8.06 1.94 10.97
C HIS A 72 -9.29 2.82 11.28
N LEU A 73 -9.44 3.99 10.65
CA LEU A 73 -10.54 4.90 10.91
C LEU A 73 -11.72 4.62 9.97
N GLY A 74 -12.93 4.81 10.48
CA GLY A 74 -14.14 4.81 9.67
C GLY A 74 -14.32 6.11 8.88
N GLY A 75 -15.34 6.15 8.02
CA GLY A 75 -15.68 7.34 7.22
C GLY A 75 -14.80 7.52 5.98
N LYS A 76 -14.17 6.47 5.50
CA LYS A 76 -13.44 6.47 4.23
C LYS A 76 -14.39 6.59 3.06
N VAL A 77 -13.99 7.37 2.07
CA VAL A 77 -14.70 7.55 0.80
C VAL A 77 -13.80 7.04 -0.32
N LEU A 78 -14.26 6.05 -1.08
CA LEU A 78 -13.55 5.53 -2.23
C LEU A 78 -13.72 6.43 -3.46
N VAL A 79 -12.72 6.40 -4.33
CA VAL A 79 -12.87 6.83 -5.71
C VAL A 79 -13.28 5.64 -6.59
N PRO A 80 -13.88 5.85 -7.78
CA PRO A 80 -14.14 4.77 -8.72
C PRO A 80 -12.88 3.97 -9.06
N THR A 81 -13.04 2.67 -9.28
CA THR A 81 -11.94 1.76 -9.66
C THR A 81 -11.13 2.31 -10.84
N SER A 82 -11.78 2.82 -11.89
CA SER A 82 -11.11 3.42 -13.05
C SER A 82 -10.34 4.70 -12.73
N GLN A 83 -10.73 5.44 -11.69
CA GLN A 83 -9.97 6.61 -11.24
C GLN A 83 -8.66 6.18 -10.57
N MET A 84 -8.68 5.17 -9.72
CA MET A 84 -7.47 4.59 -9.15
C MET A 84 -6.53 4.02 -10.22
N ILE A 85 -7.07 3.32 -11.22
CA ILE A 85 -6.28 2.85 -12.37
C ILE A 85 -5.58 4.00 -13.10
N ARG A 86 -6.24 5.15 -13.28
CA ARG A 86 -5.58 6.33 -13.87
C ARG A 86 -4.43 6.86 -12.99
N THR A 87 -4.59 6.82 -11.67
CA THR A 87 -3.51 7.18 -10.72
C THR A 87 -2.32 6.24 -10.85
N LEU A 88 -2.56 4.92 -10.88
CA LEU A 88 -1.51 3.91 -11.07
C LEU A 88 -0.79 4.06 -12.42
N ASN A 89 -1.53 4.29 -13.51
CA ASN A 89 -0.95 4.56 -14.82
C ASN A 89 -0.09 5.83 -14.84
N ALA A 90 -0.51 6.89 -14.14
CA ALA A 90 0.27 8.11 -14.04
C ALA A 90 1.58 7.88 -13.26
N ALA A 91 1.52 7.10 -12.18
CA ALA A 91 2.70 6.71 -11.41
C ALA A 91 3.66 5.84 -12.25
N ARG A 92 3.14 4.86 -13.00
CA ARG A 92 3.95 4.04 -13.91
C ARG A 92 4.60 4.88 -15.00
N LEU A 93 3.86 5.79 -15.60
CA LEU A 93 4.41 6.71 -16.61
C LEU A 93 5.57 7.55 -16.05
N ALA A 94 5.47 8.03 -14.81
CA ALA A 94 6.56 8.77 -14.18
C ALA A 94 7.83 7.92 -14.01
N ALA A 95 7.68 6.66 -13.60
CA ALA A 95 8.80 5.71 -13.49
C ALA A 95 9.41 5.39 -14.86
N ASP A 96 8.58 5.14 -15.87
CA ASP A 96 9.02 4.85 -17.24
C ASP A 96 9.76 6.04 -17.85
N VAL A 97 9.27 7.27 -17.66
CA VAL A 97 9.94 8.49 -18.14
C VAL A 97 11.26 8.73 -17.42
N ALA A 98 11.33 8.42 -16.13
CA ALA A 98 12.58 8.50 -15.37
C ALA A 98 13.56 7.36 -15.70
N GLY A 99 13.10 6.29 -16.35
CA GLY A 99 13.92 5.12 -16.70
C GLY A 99 14.32 4.29 -15.49
N VAL A 100 13.44 4.16 -14.48
CA VAL A 100 13.72 3.44 -13.22
C VAL A 100 12.64 2.40 -12.92
N ASP A 101 13.03 1.31 -12.27
CA ASP A 101 12.16 0.19 -11.88
C ASP A 101 11.54 0.42 -10.48
N THR A 102 11.06 1.65 -10.20
CA THR A 102 10.42 1.93 -8.92
C THR A 102 9.15 1.12 -8.76
N VAL A 103 9.06 0.36 -7.68
CA VAL A 103 7.92 -0.52 -7.37
C VAL A 103 6.66 0.31 -7.11
N ILE A 104 5.56 -0.03 -7.76
CA ILE A 104 4.25 0.58 -7.54
C ILE A 104 3.36 -0.39 -6.79
N MET A 105 2.86 0.05 -5.62
CA MET A 105 1.94 -0.72 -4.79
C MET A 105 0.56 -0.07 -4.81
N ALA A 106 -0.44 -0.84 -5.19
CA ALA A 106 -1.84 -0.41 -5.14
C ALA A 106 -2.49 -0.87 -3.83
N ARG A 107 -2.96 0.09 -3.04
CA ARG A 107 -3.74 -0.16 -1.83
C ARG A 107 -5.22 0.05 -2.11
N THR A 108 -6.07 -0.86 -1.62
CA THR A 108 -7.51 -0.63 -1.53
C THR A 108 -7.97 -0.54 -0.09
N ASP A 109 -8.83 0.41 0.17
CA ASP A 109 -9.49 0.64 1.46
C ASP A 109 -10.94 0.12 1.51
N ALA A 110 -11.32 -0.69 0.52
CA ALA A 110 -12.69 -1.18 0.34
C ALA A 110 -13.15 -2.15 1.44
N GLU A 111 -12.25 -2.64 2.32
CA GLU A 111 -12.63 -3.47 3.47
C GLU A 111 -13.50 -2.70 4.48
N ALA A 112 -13.18 -1.44 4.72
CA ALA A 112 -13.85 -0.62 5.72
C ALA A 112 -14.61 0.59 5.16
N ALA A 113 -14.39 0.96 3.90
CA ALA A 113 -15.03 2.12 3.29
C ALA A 113 -16.52 1.86 3.02
N THR A 114 -17.37 2.77 3.46
CA THR A 114 -18.83 2.67 3.29
C THR A 114 -19.39 3.65 2.26
N LEU A 115 -18.52 4.46 1.66
CA LEU A 115 -18.91 5.50 0.70
C LEU A 115 -18.00 5.46 -0.53
N ILE A 116 -18.56 5.89 -1.68
CA ILE A 116 -17.85 6.07 -2.94
C ILE A 116 -18.31 7.37 -3.62
N THR A 117 -17.41 8.04 -4.32
CA THR A 117 -17.71 9.36 -4.93
C THR A 117 -18.67 9.30 -6.10
N SER A 118 -18.74 8.19 -6.86
CA SER A 118 -19.53 8.09 -8.09
C SER A 118 -19.91 6.63 -8.38
N ASP A 119 -21.04 6.46 -9.06
CA ASP A 119 -21.59 5.20 -9.55
C ASP A 119 -21.27 4.91 -11.03
N ILE A 120 -20.40 5.70 -11.63
CA ILE A 120 -20.14 5.66 -13.07
C ILE A 120 -19.37 4.41 -13.51
N ASP A 121 -18.63 3.77 -12.61
CA ASP A 121 -17.77 2.64 -12.95
C ASP A 121 -18.55 1.32 -12.85
N PRO A 122 -18.66 0.55 -13.95
CA PRO A 122 -19.33 -0.75 -13.92
C PRO A 122 -18.69 -1.75 -12.94
N SER A 123 -17.40 -1.64 -12.66
CA SER A 123 -16.69 -2.52 -11.74
C SER A 123 -17.15 -2.31 -10.30
N ASP A 124 -17.58 -1.11 -9.94
CA ASP A 124 -18.07 -0.76 -8.63
C ASP A 124 -19.60 -0.99 -8.46
N ALA A 125 -20.32 -1.10 -9.55
CA ALA A 125 -21.80 -1.23 -9.54
C ALA A 125 -22.33 -2.34 -8.61
N PRO A 126 -21.71 -3.54 -8.50
CA PRO A 126 -22.19 -4.59 -7.59
C PRO A 126 -22.11 -4.21 -6.10
N PHE A 127 -21.32 -3.20 -5.76
CA PHE A 127 -21.06 -2.76 -4.38
C PHE A 127 -21.76 -1.43 -4.02
N ILE A 128 -22.38 -0.78 -4.99
CA ILE A 128 -23.13 0.46 -4.73
C ILE A 128 -24.52 0.10 -4.25
N THR A 129 -24.91 0.64 -3.10
CA THR A 129 -26.19 0.34 -2.44
C THR A 129 -26.90 1.62 -2.01
N GLY A 130 -28.21 1.67 -2.35
CA GLY A 130 -29.07 2.71 -1.84
C GLY A 130 -28.86 4.12 -2.41
N ASP A 131 -29.37 5.09 -1.68
CA ASP A 131 -29.38 6.48 -2.08
C ASP A 131 -28.04 7.18 -1.79
N ARG A 132 -27.90 8.38 -2.33
CA ARG A 132 -26.77 9.26 -2.04
C ARG A 132 -26.90 9.87 -0.64
N THR A 133 -25.76 10.12 -0.01
CA THR A 133 -25.70 10.91 1.22
C THR A 133 -26.01 12.40 0.95
N GLU A 134 -26.19 13.19 2.00
CA GLU A 134 -26.41 14.64 1.89
C GLU A 134 -25.19 15.34 1.23
N GLU A 135 -23.98 14.81 1.44
CA GLU A 135 -22.75 15.30 0.81
C GLU A 135 -22.63 14.87 -0.67
N GLY A 136 -23.52 14.00 -1.12
CA GLY A 136 -23.60 13.55 -2.51
C GLY A 136 -22.75 12.30 -2.83
N PHE A 137 -22.21 11.61 -1.83
CA PHE A 137 -21.55 10.32 -2.00
C PHE A 137 -22.58 9.18 -2.14
N TYR A 138 -22.21 8.09 -2.77
CA TYR A 138 -23.00 6.87 -2.81
C TYR A 138 -22.65 5.94 -1.67
N ASN A 139 -23.62 5.22 -1.13
CA ASN A 139 -23.37 4.16 -0.17
C ASN A 139 -22.69 2.98 -0.85
N PHE A 140 -21.69 2.40 -0.20
CA PHE A 140 -20.85 1.34 -0.71
C PHE A 140 -20.87 0.12 0.22
N LYS A 141 -21.09 -1.06 -0.35
CA LYS A 141 -21.00 -2.34 0.35
C LYS A 141 -19.53 -2.74 0.46
N ASN A 142 -18.97 -2.52 1.63
CA ASN A 142 -17.58 -2.83 1.94
C ASN A 142 -17.33 -4.34 2.21
N GLY A 143 -16.08 -4.70 2.41
CA GLY A 143 -15.64 -6.03 2.81
C GLY A 143 -14.72 -6.70 1.79
N ILE A 144 -14.37 -7.96 2.08
CA ILE A 144 -13.35 -8.71 1.32
C ILE A 144 -13.71 -8.87 -0.16
N ASP A 145 -14.99 -9.06 -0.51
CA ASP A 145 -15.42 -9.20 -1.91
C ASP A 145 -15.12 -7.94 -2.71
N ALA A 146 -15.33 -6.76 -2.11
CA ALA A 146 -15.01 -5.49 -2.73
C ALA A 146 -13.49 -5.30 -2.88
N CYS A 147 -12.71 -5.70 -1.87
CA CYS A 147 -11.25 -5.70 -1.95
C CYS A 147 -10.74 -6.60 -3.08
N ILE A 148 -11.29 -7.81 -3.20
CA ILE A 148 -10.93 -8.76 -4.25
C ILE A 148 -11.24 -8.19 -5.63
N ALA A 149 -12.44 -7.64 -5.84
CA ALA A 149 -12.84 -7.05 -7.12
C ALA A 149 -11.87 -5.92 -7.53
N ARG A 150 -11.53 -5.03 -6.60
CA ARG A 150 -10.57 -3.94 -6.82
C ARG A 150 -9.14 -4.45 -7.00
N GLY A 151 -8.69 -5.40 -6.18
CA GLY A 151 -7.39 -6.03 -6.33
C GLY A 151 -7.19 -6.65 -7.72
N LEU A 152 -8.18 -7.40 -8.20
CA LEU A 152 -8.18 -7.97 -9.56
C LEU A 152 -8.13 -6.90 -10.66
N ALA A 153 -8.76 -5.75 -10.44
CA ALA A 153 -8.74 -4.64 -11.39
C ALA A 153 -7.39 -3.89 -11.37
N TYR A 154 -6.69 -3.84 -10.24
CA TYR A 154 -5.41 -3.14 -10.09
C TYR A 154 -4.19 -3.99 -10.47
N ALA A 155 -4.31 -5.32 -10.47
CA ALA A 155 -3.20 -6.25 -10.67
C ALA A 155 -2.39 -6.01 -11.95
N GLU A 156 -3.02 -5.56 -13.03
CA GLU A 156 -2.33 -5.25 -14.29
C GLU A 156 -1.53 -3.92 -14.24
N TYR A 157 -1.73 -3.11 -13.20
CA TYR A 157 -1.19 -1.75 -13.11
C TYR A 157 -0.23 -1.53 -11.94
N ALA A 158 -0.08 -2.55 -11.09
CA ALA A 158 0.76 -2.48 -9.89
C ALA A 158 1.62 -3.72 -9.71
N ASP A 159 2.80 -3.52 -9.15
CA ASP A 159 3.75 -4.62 -8.86
C ASP A 159 3.33 -5.38 -7.60
N LEU A 160 2.75 -4.66 -6.60
CA LEU A 160 2.20 -5.25 -5.39
C LEU A 160 0.76 -4.79 -5.17
N LEU A 161 -0.04 -5.69 -4.58
CA LEU A 161 -1.39 -5.36 -4.12
C LEU A 161 -1.48 -5.42 -2.60
N TRP A 162 -2.17 -4.45 -2.03
CA TRP A 162 -2.43 -4.35 -0.61
C TRP A 162 -3.90 -4.03 -0.36
N PHE A 163 -4.61 -4.88 0.37
CA PHE A 163 -5.90 -4.51 0.94
C PHE A 163 -5.71 -4.10 2.41
N GLU A 164 -6.16 -2.91 2.77
CA GLU A 164 -6.04 -2.41 4.14
C GLU A 164 -7.09 -3.05 5.03
N THR A 165 -6.67 -3.53 6.19
CA THR A 165 -7.54 -4.14 7.20
C THR A 165 -7.49 -3.38 8.52
N SER A 166 -8.44 -3.66 9.41
CA SER A 166 -8.45 -3.12 10.78
C SER A 166 -8.18 -4.18 11.83
N THR A 167 -8.12 -5.44 11.43
CA THR A 167 -7.90 -6.60 12.32
C THR A 167 -7.01 -7.63 11.65
N PRO A 168 -6.21 -8.41 12.42
CA PRO A 168 -5.42 -9.48 11.86
C PRO A 168 -6.31 -10.69 11.58
N ASP A 169 -6.67 -10.95 10.33
CA ASP A 169 -7.55 -12.05 9.92
C ASP A 169 -6.89 -12.88 8.81
N LEU A 170 -6.43 -14.09 9.18
CA LEU A 170 -5.81 -15.03 8.24
C LEU A 170 -6.80 -15.55 7.18
N ALA A 171 -8.08 -15.66 7.51
CA ALA A 171 -9.08 -16.14 6.55
C ALA A 171 -9.35 -15.10 5.46
N GLN A 172 -9.43 -13.82 5.82
CA GLN A 172 -9.50 -12.73 4.84
C GLN A 172 -8.23 -12.67 3.99
N ALA A 173 -7.05 -12.77 4.62
CA ALA A 173 -5.79 -12.78 3.90
C ALA A 173 -5.70 -13.92 2.89
N GLN A 174 -6.11 -15.13 3.28
CA GLN A 174 -6.15 -16.29 2.39
C GLN A 174 -7.14 -16.08 1.24
N ALA A 175 -8.37 -15.61 1.53
CA ALA A 175 -9.39 -15.39 0.51
C ALA A 175 -8.94 -14.36 -0.56
N PHE A 176 -8.28 -13.28 -0.12
CA PHE A 176 -7.71 -12.30 -1.05
C PHE A 176 -6.60 -12.91 -1.90
N ALA A 177 -5.64 -13.58 -1.28
CA ALA A 177 -4.51 -14.21 -1.97
C ALA A 177 -4.99 -15.25 -3.01
N ASP A 178 -5.89 -16.16 -2.61
CA ASP A 178 -6.42 -17.19 -3.50
C ASP A 178 -7.12 -16.60 -4.73
N ALA A 179 -7.94 -15.56 -4.53
CA ALA A 179 -8.67 -14.92 -5.61
C ALA A 179 -7.73 -14.19 -6.59
N ILE A 180 -6.73 -13.50 -6.07
CA ILE A 180 -5.73 -12.82 -6.92
C ILE A 180 -4.89 -13.86 -7.67
N HIS A 181 -4.32 -14.83 -6.99
CA HIS A 181 -3.41 -15.83 -7.59
C HIS A 181 -4.12 -16.78 -8.55
N ALA A 182 -5.44 -16.97 -8.44
CA ALA A 182 -6.20 -17.71 -9.43
C ALA A 182 -6.15 -17.08 -10.83
N LYS A 183 -5.99 -15.76 -10.93
CA LYS A 183 -5.92 -15.02 -12.20
C LYS A 183 -4.50 -14.51 -12.50
N PHE A 184 -3.78 -14.11 -11.48
CA PHE A 184 -2.43 -13.54 -11.55
C PHE A 184 -1.49 -14.31 -10.61
N PRO A 185 -1.02 -15.50 -11.00
CA PRO A 185 -0.30 -16.42 -10.09
C PRO A 185 1.01 -15.86 -9.54
N ASP A 186 1.64 -14.94 -10.25
CA ASP A 186 2.92 -14.32 -9.84
C ASP A 186 2.75 -12.96 -9.14
N GLN A 187 1.50 -12.51 -8.93
CA GLN A 187 1.24 -11.21 -8.31
C GLN A 187 1.71 -11.20 -6.86
N GLN A 188 2.57 -10.27 -6.52
CA GLN A 188 3.03 -10.09 -5.15
C GLN A 188 2.01 -9.31 -4.32
N LEU A 189 1.93 -9.66 -3.04
CA LEU A 189 1.00 -9.06 -2.11
C LEU A 189 1.75 -8.37 -0.96
N ALA A 190 1.11 -7.34 -0.38
CA ALA A 190 1.59 -6.65 0.81
C ALA A 190 0.56 -6.70 1.94
N TYR A 191 1.04 -6.70 3.18
CA TYR A 191 0.19 -6.72 4.36
C TYR A 191 0.69 -5.76 5.44
N ASN A 192 -0.24 -5.00 6.02
CA ASN A 192 0.02 -4.13 7.16
C ASN A 192 -0.18 -4.89 8.47
N CYS A 193 0.92 -5.20 9.17
CA CYS A 193 0.92 -5.79 10.50
C CYS A 193 0.87 -4.70 11.58
N SER A 194 -0.12 -3.82 11.53
CA SER A 194 -0.21 -2.66 12.43
C SER A 194 -0.31 -3.07 13.90
N PRO A 195 0.45 -2.44 14.81
CA PRO A 195 0.28 -2.61 16.26
C PRO A 195 -1.11 -2.20 16.76
N SER A 196 -1.83 -1.37 16.01
CA SER A 196 -3.17 -0.88 16.35
C SER A 196 -4.28 -1.92 16.20
N PHE A 197 -3.99 -3.07 15.60
CA PHE A 197 -5.00 -4.12 15.34
C PHE A 197 -5.50 -4.86 16.58
N ASN A 198 -5.02 -4.54 17.78
CA ASN A 198 -5.39 -5.26 19.01
C ASN A 198 -5.23 -6.79 18.88
N TRP A 199 -4.06 -7.20 18.45
CA TRP A 199 -3.70 -8.59 18.10
C TRP A 199 -4.21 -9.63 19.08
N ARG A 200 -4.00 -9.41 20.40
CA ARG A 200 -4.38 -10.34 21.46
C ARG A 200 -5.88 -10.47 21.68
N LYS A 201 -6.69 -9.61 21.07
CA LYS A 201 -8.17 -9.75 21.08
C LYS A 201 -8.63 -10.77 20.05
N TYR A 202 -7.89 -10.94 18.96
CA TYR A 202 -8.29 -11.73 17.79
C TYR A 202 -7.50 -13.02 17.64
N LEU A 203 -6.27 -13.06 18.14
CA LEU A 203 -5.34 -14.17 17.96
C LEU A 203 -4.77 -14.64 19.28
N THR A 204 -4.46 -15.95 19.36
CA THR A 204 -3.68 -16.52 20.47
C THR A 204 -2.21 -16.07 20.39
N PRO A 205 -1.41 -16.19 21.46
CA PRO A 205 0.02 -15.89 21.42
C PRO A 205 0.74 -16.64 20.29
N GLU A 206 0.45 -17.93 20.11
CA GLU A 206 1.06 -18.79 19.09
C GLU A 206 0.70 -18.31 17.67
N GLN A 207 -0.55 -17.89 17.46
CA GLN A 207 -0.99 -17.32 16.18
C GLN A 207 -0.34 -15.96 15.90
N CYS A 208 -0.13 -15.14 16.92
CA CYS A 208 0.62 -13.88 16.76
C CYS A 208 2.08 -14.15 16.34
N GLU A 209 2.69 -15.19 16.90
CA GLU A 209 4.09 -15.58 16.60
C GLU A 209 4.24 -16.11 15.17
N SER A 210 3.27 -16.90 14.69
CA SER A 210 3.32 -17.50 13.35
C SER A 210 2.76 -16.61 12.24
N PHE A 211 2.00 -15.56 12.56
CA PHE A 211 1.19 -14.80 11.62
C PHE A 211 1.97 -14.33 10.37
N GLN A 212 3.14 -13.71 10.57
CA GLN A 212 3.96 -13.22 9.45
C GLN A 212 4.44 -14.36 8.54
N ALA A 213 4.83 -15.50 9.12
CA ALA A 213 5.23 -16.67 8.36
C ALA A 213 4.05 -17.28 7.60
N ASP A 214 2.86 -17.27 8.20
CA ASP A 214 1.66 -17.83 7.57
C ASP A 214 1.17 -16.98 6.39
N ILE A 215 1.08 -15.66 6.53
CA ILE A 215 0.74 -14.80 5.40
C ILE A 215 1.85 -14.79 4.33
N GLY A 216 3.11 -14.95 4.72
CA GLY A 216 4.23 -15.11 3.77
C GLY A 216 4.05 -16.31 2.84
N LYS A 217 3.55 -17.44 3.36
CA LYS A 217 3.20 -18.63 2.55
C LYS A 217 2.05 -18.39 1.57
N MET A 218 1.19 -17.42 1.84
CA MET A 218 0.07 -17.02 0.98
C MET A 218 0.50 -16.04 -0.12
N GLY A 219 1.79 -15.64 -0.18
CA GLY A 219 2.30 -14.70 -1.20
C GLY A 219 2.39 -13.24 -0.75
N TYR A 220 2.19 -12.94 0.53
CA TYR A 220 2.45 -11.60 1.07
C TYR A 220 3.95 -11.39 1.22
N ALA A 221 4.59 -11.02 0.12
CA ALA A 221 6.04 -10.87 0.02
C ALA A 221 6.57 -9.64 0.78
N TYR A 222 5.74 -8.58 0.88
CA TYR A 222 6.07 -7.36 1.60
C TYR A 222 5.16 -7.19 2.82
N GLN A 223 5.77 -7.18 4.01
CA GLN A 223 5.05 -7.03 5.27
C GLN A 223 5.68 -5.88 6.05
N PHE A 224 4.86 -5.01 6.59
CA PHE A 224 5.35 -3.84 7.29
C PHE A 224 4.56 -3.58 8.58
N ILE A 225 5.18 -2.87 9.50
CA ILE A 225 4.60 -2.53 10.80
C ILE A 225 4.51 -1.01 10.86
N THR A 226 3.31 -0.49 10.68
CA THR A 226 3.07 0.95 10.81
C THR A 226 3.36 1.43 12.22
N LEU A 227 3.87 2.67 12.37
CA LEU A 227 4.21 3.28 13.65
C LEU A 227 5.31 2.56 14.47
N ALA A 228 6.03 1.58 13.91
CA ALA A 228 7.05 0.84 14.64
C ALA A 228 8.12 1.79 15.22
N GLY A 229 8.64 2.71 14.41
CA GLY A 229 9.62 3.70 14.85
C GLY A 229 9.08 4.63 15.95
N PHE A 230 7.83 5.06 15.84
CA PHE A 230 7.17 5.87 16.86
C PHE A 230 7.06 5.11 18.19
N HIS A 231 6.64 3.86 18.17
CA HIS A 231 6.55 3.04 19.38
C HIS A 231 7.92 2.77 20.00
N CYS A 232 8.93 2.49 19.18
CA CYS A 232 10.30 2.32 19.68
C CYS A 232 10.82 3.59 20.39
N ASN A 233 10.59 4.76 19.80
CA ASN A 233 11.00 6.04 20.39
C ASN A 233 10.26 6.34 21.70
N ASN A 234 9.01 5.91 21.85
CA ASN A 234 8.24 6.12 23.08
C ASN A 234 8.63 5.16 24.21
N LEU A 235 9.28 4.04 23.88
CA LEU A 235 9.76 3.07 24.89
C LEU A 235 11.19 3.33 25.36
N ALA A 236 11.94 4.15 24.64
CA ALA A 236 13.31 4.53 24.97
C ALA A 236 13.35 5.72 25.94
#